data_9f8b0914514433fe455b2b0998bf6c19
#
_entry.id   9f8b0914514433fe455b2b0998bf6c19
#
_cell.length_a   1.000
_cell.length_b   1.000
_cell.length_c   1.000
_cell.angle_alpha   90.00
_cell.angle_beta   90.00
_cell.angle_gamma   90.00
#
_symmetry.space_group_name_H-M   'P 1'
#
loop_
_entity.id
_entity.type
_entity.pdbx_description
1 polymer ?
#
loop_
_entity_poly.entity_id
_entity_poly.type
_entity_poly.pdbx_seq_one_letter_code
_entity_poly.pdbx_strand_id
1 'polypeptide(L)'
;DESQVPEFKLPDPLVTQAGKKVDSAEEWNKVRRPEILELFETEVYGKSPARPENMLFEVTSVKNDALGGKAIRKEVSVYFSGKKAGPRMDLLIYLPAKATKPVPVFMGLNFYGNHTITDETDVQLNGNWMRSSKEKAIVDHKATEDSRGKSSSRWPIETIIDRGYGLVAIYCGDIDPDYDDGFKNGVHAIFNSKQKPAPDEWGTISAWAWGLSCALDYLETDK
;
A
#
# COMPACT_ATOMS: atom_id res chain seq x y z
N ASP A 1 -27.78 12.70 13.92
CA ASP A 1 -28.39 14.02 13.71
C ASP A 1 -27.30 15.09 13.81
N GLU A 2 -26.93 15.71 12.67
CA GLU A 2 -25.86 16.71 12.61
C GLU A 2 -26.14 17.95 13.48
N SER A 3 -27.41 18.24 13.76
CA SER A 3 -27.76 19.37 14.65
C SER A 3 -27.29 19.19 16.09
N GLN A 4 -26.91 17.96 16.48
CA GLN A 4 -26.39 17.65 17.80
C GLN A 4 -24.85 17.65 17.88
N VAL A 5 -24.18 17.79 16.75
CA VAL A 5 -22.72 17.91 16.72
C VAL A 5 -22.34 19.31 17.25
N PRO A 6 -21.55 19.40 18.33
CA PRO A 6 -21.15 20.70 18.86
C PRO A 6 -20.29 21.45 17.83
N GLU A 7 -20.44 22.76 17.82
CA GLU A 7 -19.53 23.60 17.04
C GLU A 7 -18.08 23.39 17.49
N PHE A 8 -17.19 23.13 16.56
CA PHE A 8 -15.76 22.99 16.83
C PHE A 8 -14.95 23.84 15.85
N LYS A 9 -13.82 24.35 16.32
CA LYS A 9 -12.88 25.11 15.49
C LYS A 9 -11.71 24.23 15.13
N LEU A 10 -11.48 24.02 13.84
CA LEU A 10 -10.30 23.29 13.39
C LEU A 10 -9.03 24.07 13.75
N PRO A 11 -7.98 23.39 14.24
CA PRO A 11 -6.68 24.01 14.43
C PRO A 11 -6.14 24.57 13.11
N ASP A 12 -5.55 25.75 13.16
CA ASP A 12 -4.90 26.34 11.99
C ASP A 12 -3.60 25.56 11.69
N PRO A 13 -3.46 24.93 10.50
CA PRO A 13 -2.25 24.20 10.14
C PRO A 13 -1.02 25.11 10.03
N LEU A 14 -1.22 26.44 9.83
CA LEU A 14 -0.15 27.42 9.74
C LEU A 14 0.15 28.14 11.07
N VAL A 15 -0.23 27.51 12.19
CA VAL A 15 0.15 27.95 13.53
C VAL A 15 0.85 26.82 14.26
N THR A 16 2.06 27.05 14.77
CA THR A 16 2.83 26.06 15.53
C THR A 16 2.15 25.71 16.86
N GLN A 17 2.56 24.62 17.51
CA GLN A 17 2.08 24.29 18.86
C GLN A 17 2.37 25.41 19.88
N ALA A 18 3.43 26.18 19.69
CA ALA A 18 3.76 27.36 20.51
C ALA A 18 2.92 28.60 20.16
N GLY A 19 1.96 28.52 19.23
CA GLY A 19 1.10 29.64 18.84
C GLY A 19 1.74 30.60 17.85
N LYS A 20 2.91 30.30 17.30
CA LYS A 20 3.59 31.16 16.32
C LYS A 20 3.04 30.89 14.91
N LYS A 21 2.77 31.97 14.16
CA LYS A 21 2.35 31.85 12.76
C LYS A 21 3.50 31.39 11.88
N VAL A 22 3.19 30.50 10.92
CA VAL A 22 4.12 29.97 9.93
C VAL A 22 3.99 30.78 8.65
N ASP A 23 5.02 31.55 8.33
CA ASP A 23 4.99 32.54 7.23
C ASP A 23 5.86 32.13 6.03
N SER A 24 6.58 30.99 6.11
CA SER A 24 7.47 30.53 5.04
C SER A 24 7.44 29.01 4.84
N ALA A 25 7.78 28.57 3.62
CA ALA A 25 7.98 27.16 3.31
C ALA A 25 9.12 26.54 4.15
N GLU A 26 10.15 27.30 4.48
CA GLU A 26 11.24 26.84 5.34
C GLU A 26 10.75 26.53 6.75
N GLU A 27 9.99 27.45 7.36
CA GLU A 27 9.43 27.27 8.69
C GLU A 27 8.39 26.14 8.72
N TRP A 28 7.57 26.00 7.68
CA TRP A 28 6.70 24.84 7.51
C TRP A 28 7.49 23.54 7.52
N ASN A 29 8.51 23.40 6.68
CA ASN A 29 9.26 22.17 6.53
C ASN A 29 10.11 21.81 7.76
N LYS A 30 10.68 22.83 8.42
CA LYS A 30 11.60 22.58 9.55
C LYS A 30 10.92 22.50 10.91
N VAL A 31 9.75 23.12 11.06
CA VAL A 31 9.08 23.22 12.36
C VAL A 31 7.68 22.62 12.29
N ARG A 32 6.76 23.24 11.55
CA ARG A 32 5.33 22.89 11.67
C ARG A 32 4.99 21.50 11.13
N ARG A 33 5.53 21.15 9.98
CA ARG A 33 5.32 19.81 9.41
C ARG A 33 5.82 18.68 10.33
N PRO A 34 7.02 18.75 10.93
CA PRO A 34 7.44 17.80 11.97
C PRO A 34 6.52 17.74 13.19
N GLU A 35 6.07 18.89 13.72
CA GLU A 35 5.11 18.92 14.84
C GLU A 35 3.80 18.16 14.51
N ILE A 36 3.25 18.40 13.31
CA ILE A 36 2.02 17.74 12.86
C ILE A 36 2.26 16.24 12.69
N LEU A 37 3.38 15.85 12.09
CA LEU A 37 3.74 14.44 11.91
C LEU A 37 3.85 13.73 13.26
N GLU A 38 4.54 14.34 14.23
CA GLU A 38 4.67 13.78 15.58
C GLU A 38 3.30 13.60 16.27
N LEU A 39 2.36 14.56 16.11
CA LEU A 39 1.01 14.41 16.63
C LEU A 39 0.28 13.20 16.03
N PHE A 40 0.36 13.00 14.72
CA PHE A 40 -0.25 11.85 14.07
C PHE A 40 0.44 10.53 14.45
N GLU A 41 1.75 10.53 14.63
CA GLU A 41 2.51 9.36 15.06
C GLU A 41 2.22 8.99 16.51
N THR A 42 2.02 9.95 17.40
CA THR A 42 1.81 9.67 18.82
C THR A 42 0.34 9.41 19.17
N GLU A 43 -0.60 10.10 18.50
CA GLU A 43 -2.00 10.11 18.92
C GLU A 43 -2.93 9.31 18.01
N VAL A 44 -2.51 8.98 16.77
CA VAL A 44 -3.43 8.42 15.77
C VAL A 44 -2.93 7.13 15.15
N TYR A 45 -1.78 7.16 14.49
CA TYR A 45 -1.34 6.05 13.63
C TYR A 45 -0.23 5.20 14.23
N GLY A 46 0.51 5.73 15.21
CA GLY A 46 1.71 5.13 15.75
C GLY A 46 2.96 5.39 14.89
N LYS A 47 4.12 5.11 15.47
CA LYS A 47 5.44 5.35 14.87
C LYS A 47 5.87 4.15 14.03
N SER A 48 5.92 4.32 12.72
CA SER A 48 6.44 3.29 11.82
C SER A 48 7.93 3.05 12.02
N PRO A 49 8.42 1.82 11.85
CA PRO A 49 9.86 1.54 11.87
C PRO A 49 10.56 2.20 10.68
N ALA A 50 11.86 2.35 10.80
CA ALA A 50 12.70 2.79 9.69
C ALA A 50 12.61 1.80 8.50
N ARG A 51 13.01 2.27 7.32
CA ARG A 51 13.14 1.43 6.13
C ARG A 51 14.09 0.26 6.43
N PRO A 52 13.74 -0.99 6.05
CA PRO A 52 14.66 -2.12 6.16
C PRO A 52 15.88 -1.93 5.24
N GLU A 53 17.07 -2.16 5.78
CA GLU A 53 18.32 -2.00 5.01
C GLU A 53 18.50 -3.07 3.92
N ASN A 54 17.94 -4.26 4.14
CA ASN A 54 18.22 -5.45 3.34
C ASN A 54 16.96 -6.01 2.66
N MET A 55 16.09 -5.15 2.09
CA MET A 55 14.96 -5.63 1.30
C MET A 55 15.45 -6.37 0.05
N LEU A 56 14.80 -7.49 -0.28
CA LEU A 56 15.03 -8.23 -1.51
C LEU A 56 13.84 -8.03 -2.47
N PHE A 57 14.15 -7.67 -3.70
CA PHE A 57 13.18 -7.55 -4.79
C PHE A 57 13.37 -8.69 -5.78
N GLU A 58 12.28 -9.35 -6.15
CA GLU A 58 12.29 -10.42 -7.13
C GLU A 58 11.19 -10.21 -8.17
N VAL A 59 11.59 -10.01 -9.42
CA VAL A 59 10.64 -10.01 -10.54
C VAL A 59 10.25 -11.47 -10.80
N THR A 60 9.02 -11.83 -10.49
CA THR A 60 8.50 -13.20 -10.58
C THR A 60 7.85 -13.50 -11.92
N SER A 61 7.32 -12.47 -12.59
CA SER A 61 6.70 -12.60 -13.92
C SER A 61 6.83 -11.31 -14.72
N VAL A 62 7.02 -11.44 -16.04
CA VAL A 62 6.96 -10.34 -17.01
C VAL A 62 6.16 -10.80 -18.21
N LYS A 63 5.15 -10.01 -18.60
CA LYS A 63 4.35 -10.21 -19.81
C LYS A 63 4.39 -8.94 -20.67
N ASN A 64 5.00 -9.04 -21.83
CA ASN A 64 5.24 -7.88 -22.69
C ASN A 64 4.04 -7.49 -23.56
N ASP A 65 3.02 -8.33 -23.66
CA ASP A 65 1.83 -8.19 -24.49
C ASP A 65 0.53 -8.15 -23.67
N ALA A 66 0.61 -7.76 -22.40
CA ALA A 66 -0.56 -7.60 -21.54
C ALA A 66 -1.57 -6.61 -22.14
N LEU A 67 -2.87 -6.81 -21.81
CA LEU A 67 -3.96 -5.98 -22.32
C LEU A 67 -3.98 -5.89 -23.86
N GLY A 68 -3.74 -7.01 -24.53
CA GLY A 68 -3.72 -7.04 -26.01
C GLY A 68 -2.54 -6.27 -26.64
N GLY A 69 -1.40 -6.21 -25.96
CA GLY A 69 -0.19 -5.52 -26.41
C GLY A 69 -0.12 -4.04 -26.05
N LYS A 70 -1.07 -3.53 -25.25
CA LYS A 70 -1.06 -2.14 -24.77
C LYS A 70 -0.10 -1.92 -23.61
N ALA A 71 0.17 -2.96 -22.82
CA ALA A 71 0.95 -2.86 -21.59
C ALA A 71 2.02 -3.93 -21.46
N ILE A 72 3.08 -3.60 -20.73
CA ILE A 72 3.96 -4.55 -20.06
C ILE A 72 3.40 -4.77 -18.67
N ARG A 73 3.16 -6.03 -18.29
CA ARG A 73 2.79 -6.41 -16.92
C ARG A 73 3.97 -7.05 -16.22
N LYS A 74 4.25 -6.62 -14.99
CA LYS A 74 5.25 -7.26 -14.12
C LYS A 74 4.57 -7.71 -12.83
N GLU A 75 4.98 -8.85 -12.29
CA GLU A 75 4.71 -9.26 -10.92
C GLU A 75 6.04 -9.27 -10.16
N VAL A 76 6.06 -8.62 -8.99
CA VAL A 76 7.28 -8.42 -8.20
C VAL A 76 7.02 -8.74 -6.75
N SER A 77 7.81 -9.64 -6.18
CA SER A 77 7.79 -9.90 -4.74
C SER A 77 8.81 -9.03 -4.00
N VAL A 78 8.34 -8.34 -2.97
CA VAL A 78 9.16 -7.53 -2.05
C VAL A 78 9.25 -8.23 -0.71
N TYR A 79 10.41 -8.74 -0.38
CA TYR A 79 10.70 -9.45 0.87
C TYR A 79 11.29 -8.48 1.88
N PHE A 80 10.53 -8.14 2.92
CA PHE A 80 10.90 -7.10 3.88
C PHE A 80 12.13 -7.43 4.72
N SER A 81 12.38 -8.70 5.01
CA SER A 81 13.52 -9.14 5.82
C SER A 81 14.79 -9.45 5.01
N GLY A 82 14.77 -9.24 3.69
CA GLY A 82 15.87 -9.65 2.80
C GLY A 82 15.99 -11.16 2.57
N LYS A 83 15.05 -11.95 3.09
CA LYS A 83 14.99 -13.41 2.93
C LYS A 83 13.66 -13.78 2.29
N LYS A 84 13.68 -14.79 1.41
CA LYS A 84 12.46 -15.32 0.77
C LYS A 84 11.51 -16.01 1.75
N ALA A 85 11.95 -16.29 2.97
CA ALA A 85 11.10 -16.75 4.06
C ALA A 85 10.58 -15.56 4.87
N GLY A 86 9.30 -15.57 5.21
CA GLY A 86 8.64 -14.53 6.00
C GLY A 86 7.68 -13.65 5.21
N PRO A 87 7.16 -12.62 5.85
CA PRO A 87 6.21 -11.71 5.21
C PRO A 87 6.81 -11.01 3.99
N ARG A 88 6.02 -10.95 2.93
CA ARG A 88 6.32 -10.24 1.70
C ARG A 88 5.06 -9.60 1.16
N MET A 89 5.21 -8.61 0.31
CA MET A 89 4.11 -8.12 -0.53
C MET A 89 4.40 -8.40 -2.00
N ASP A 90 3.34 -8.62 -2.76
CA ASP A 90 3.42 -8.85 -4.19
C ASP A 90 2.82 -7.62 -4.93
N LEU A 91 3.62 -7.00 -5.79
CA LEU A 91 3.23 -5.88 -6.63
C LEU A 91 2.73 -6.42 -7.96
N LEU A 92 1.58 -5.93 -8.43
CA LEU A 92 1.13 -6.08 -9.80
C LEU A 92 1.27 -4.74 -10.52
N ILE A 93 2.14 -4.70 -11.51
CA ILE A 93 2.55 -3.48 -12.20
C ILE A 93 2.13 -3.56 -13.66
N TYR A 94 1.45 -2.51 -14.14
CA TYR A 94 1.18 -2.31 -15.56
C TYR A 94 1.85 -1.02 -16.03
N LEU A 95 2.61 -1.09 -17.10
CA LEU A 95 3.28 0.04 -17.73
C LEU A 95 2.89 0.11 -19.22
N PRO A 96 2.74 1.31 -19.83
CA PRO A 96 2.48 1.42 -21.25
C PRO A 96 3.57 0.75 -22.07
N ALA A 97 3.20 -0.20 -22.97
CA ALA A 97 4.17 -0.96 -23.77
C ALA A 97 5.05 -0.08 -24.68
N LYS A 98 4.56 1.11 -25.05
CA LYS A 98 5.28 2.06 -25.93
C LYS A 98 6.09 3.11 -25.18
N ALA A 99 6.18 3.00 -23.83
CA ALA A 99 6.97 3.96 -23.05
C ALA A 99 8.46 3.81 -23.37
N THR A 100 9.11 4.92 -23.71
CA THR A 100 10.56 4.99 -23.99
C THR A 100 11.33 5.70 -22.89
N LYS A 101 10.65 6.10 -21.85
CA LYS A 101 11.17 6.80 -20.66
C LYS A 101 10.30 6.49 -19.45
N PRO A 102 10.75 6.73 -18.22
CA PRO A 102 9.93 6.57 -17.03
C PRO A 102 8.59 7.29 -17.14
N VAL A 103 7.52 6.63 -16.69
CA VAL A 103 6.16 7.17 -16.69
C VAL A 103 5.69 7.37 -15.25
N PRO A 104 4.84 8.37 -14.99
CA PRO A 104 4.20 8.49 -13.69
C PRO A 104 3.25 7.32 -13.48
N VAL A 105 3.14 6.86 -12.24
CA VAL A 105 2.30 5.72 -11.87
C VAL A 105 1.26 6.10 -10.82
N PHE A 106 0.08 5.48 -10.91
CA PHE A 106 -0.86 5.41 -9.80
C PHE A 106 -0.53 4.17 -8.98
N MET A 107 -0.32 4.32 -7.68
CA MET A 107 -0.06 3.21 -6.78
C MET A 107 -1.14 3.16 -5.69
N GLY A 108 -1.63 1.97 -5.37
CA GLY A 108 -2.65 1.82 -4.34
C GLY A 108 -2.81 0.40 -3.83
N LEU A 109 -3.50 0.30 -2.69
CA LEU A 109 -3.85 -0.96 -2.06
C LEU A 109 -5.20 -1.45 -2.53
N ASN A 110 -5.31 -2.75 -2.78
CA ASN A 110 -6.58 -3.45 -2.96
C ASN A 110 -6.86 -4.34 -1.74
N PHE A 111 -8.13 -4.75 -1.55
CA PHE A 111 -8.59 -5.48 -0.36
C PHE A 111 -8.91 -6.96 -0.61
N TYR A 112 -8.71 -7.46 -1.83
CA TYR A 112 -9.10 -8.83 -2.20
C TYR A 112 -8.06 -9.57 -3.03
N GLY A 113 -6.83 -9.04 -3.10
CA GLY A 113 -5.72 -9.61 -3.86
C GLY A 113 -5.63 -9.08 -5.29
N ASN A 114 -4.41 -9.05 -5.82
CA ASN A 114 -4.08 -8.45 -7.12
C ASN A 114 -4.82 -9.13 -8.29
N HIS A 115 -5.11 -10.43 -8.19
CA HIS A 115 -5.89 -11.17 -9.18
C HIS A 115 -7.33 -10.66 -9.34
N THR A 116 -7.88 -9.95 -8.37
CA THR A 116 -9.26 -9.43 -8.47
C THR A 116 -9.39 -8.18 -9.32
N ILE A 117 -8.30 -7.46 -9.58
CA ILE A 117 -8.35 -6.21 -10.36
C ILE A 117 -8.29 -6.43 -11.88
N THR A 118 -7.95 -7.63 -12.32
CA THR A 118 -7.84 -8.02 -13.72
C THR A 118 -8.40 -9.42 -13.93
N ASP A 119 -8.87 -9.72 -15.12
CA ASP A 119 -9.33 -11.05 -15.55
C ASP A 119 -8.23 -11.89 -16.20
N GLU A 120 -6.99 -11.37 -16.31
CA GLU A 120 -5.86 -12.12 -16.81
C GLU A 120 -5.58 -13.36 -15.94
N THR A 121 -5.71 -14.54 -16.53
CA THR A 121 -5.68 -15.82 -15.81
C THR A 121 -4.29 -16.22 -15.32
N ASP A 122 -3.25 -15.61 -15.85
CA ASP A 122 -1.85 -15.85 -15.52
C ASP A 122 -1.30 -14.90 -14.42
N VAL A 123 -2.14 -14.00 -13.87
CA VAL A 123 -1.81 -13.28 -12.62
C VAL A 123 -1.92 -14.23 -11.44
N GLN A 124 -0.92 -14.23 -10.56
CA GLN A 124 -0.87 -15.11 -9.42
C GLN A 124 -2.08 -14.91 -8.48
N LEU A 125 -2.74 -15.99 -8.08
CA LEU A 125 -3.71 -15.96 -6.98
C LEU A 125 -2.98 -15.70 -5.67
N ASN A 126 -3.48 -14.73 -4.89
CA ASN A 126 -2.93 -14.45 -3.59
C ASN A 126 -3.25 -15.59 -2.60
N GLY A 127 -2.24 -16.09 -1.89
CA GLY A 127 -2.38 -17.18 -0.93
C GLY A 127 -2.66 -16.74 0.51
N ASN A 128 -2.58 -15.43 0.79
CA ASN A 128 -2.77 -14.89 2.13
C ASN A 128 -4.27 -14.84 2.50
N TRP A 129 -4.52 -14.67 3.79
CA TRP A 129 -5.87 -14.48 4.30
C TRP A 129 -6.51 -13.24 3.68
N MET A 130 -7.79 -13.34 3.32
CA MET A 130 -8.61 -12.22 2.93
C MET A 130 -10.04 -12.40 3.44
N ARG A 131 -10.76 -11.30 3.62
CA ARG A 131 -12.14 -11.34 4.12
C ARG A 131 -13.03 -12.13 3.16
N SER A 132 -13.72 -13.17 3.65
CA SER A 132 -14.68 -13.93 2.86
C SER A 132 -15.75 -13.00 2.27
N SER A 133 -16.04 -13.18 0.99
CA SER A 133 -17.01 -12.35 0.26
C SER A 133 -17.66 -13.15 -0.85
N LYS A 134 -18.95 -13.33 -0.77
CA LYS A 134 -19.73 -13.99 -1.84
C LYS A 134 -19.68 -13.19 -3.14
N GLU A 135 -19.75 -11.86 -3.06
CA GLU A 135 -19.67 -10.96 -4.22
C GLU A 135 -18.32 -11.06 -4.95
N LYS A 136 -17.23 -11.19 -4.19
CA LYS A 136 -15.87 -11.30 -4.72
C LYS A 136 -15.41 -12.74 -4.91
N ALA A 137 -16.29 -13.73 -4.68
CA ALA A 137 -15.96 -15.15 -4.74
C ALA A 137 -14.75 -15.54 -3.88
N ILE A 138 -14.61 -14.93 -2.71
CA ILE A 138 -13.63 -15.30 -1.70
C ILE A 138 -14.28 -16.29 -0.74
N VAL A 139 -13.76 -17.52 -0.70
CA VAL A 139 -14.33 -18.64 0.07
C VAL A 139 -13.35 -19.05 1.16
N ASP A 140 -13.85 -19.19 2.39
CA ASP A 140 -13.05 -19.62 3.56
C ASP A 140 -11.74 -18.82 3.70
N HIS A 141 -11.85 -17.49 3.51
CA HIS A 141 -10.74 -16.55 3.59
C HIS A 141 -9.63 -16.74 2.56
N LYS A 142 -9.94 -17.38 1.42
CA LYS A 142 -8.98 -17.66 0.34
C LYS A 142 -9.51 -17.22 -1.02
N ALA A 143 -8.58 -16.77 -1.86
CA ALA A 143 -8.83 -16.52 -3.26
C ALA A 143 -9.28 -17.80 -3.99
N THR A 144 -10.16 -17.65 -4.96
CA THR A 144 -10.56 -18.70 -5.90
C THR A 144 -10.36 -18.21 -7.33
N GLU A 145 -10.36 -19.11 -8.31
CA GLU A 145 -10.29 -18.74 -9.72
C GLU A 145 -11.48 -17.81 -10.11
N ASP A 146 -12.66 -18.04 -9.53
CA ASP A 146 -13.85 -17.22 -9.76
C ASP A 146 -13.73 -15.79 -9.20
N SER A 147 -12.74 -15.53 -8.36
CA SER A 147 -12.48 -14.19 -7.80
C SER A 147 -11.74 -13.25 -8.77
N ARG A 148 -11.17 -13.78 -9.87
CA ARG A 148 -10.48 -12.98 -10.89
C ARG A 148 -11.38 -11.89 -11.46
N GLY A 149 -10.86 -10.71 -11.59
CA GLY A 149 -11.56 -9.56 -12.17
C GLY A 149 -12.74 -9.01 -11.35
N LYS A 150 -13.09 -9.59 -10.20
CA LYS A 150 -14.29 -9.16 -9.41
C LYS A 150 -14.18 -7.75 -8.84
N SER A 151 -13.02 -7.13 -8.90
CA SER A 151 -12.79 -5.73 -8.49
C SER A 151 -12.34 -4.83 -9.64
N SER A 152 -12.30 -5.33 -10.88
CA SER A 152 -11.80 -4.61 -12.07
C SER A 152 -12.51 -3.28 -12.32
N SER A 153 -13.81 -3.16 -11.99
CA SER A 153 -14.57 -1.91 -12.13
C SER A 153 -14.01 -0.73 -11.31
N ARG A 154 -13.24 -1.00 -10.24
CA ARG A 154 -12.58 0.01 -9.41
C ARG A 154 -11.14 0.32 -9.87
N TRP A 155 -10.63 -0.45 -10.81
CA TRP A 155 -9.25 -0.37 -11.28
C TRP A 155 -9.24 -0.22 -12.80
N PRO A 156 -9.45 0.99 -13.35
CA PRO A 156 -9.57 1.21 -14.79
C PRO A 156 -8.20 1.15 -15.47
N ILE A 157 -7.57 -0.04 -15.46
CA ILE A 157 -6.17 -0.27 -15.90
C ILE A 157 -5.98 0.23 -17.32
N GLU A 158 -6.82 -0.20 -18.28
CA GLU A 158 -6.68 0.21 -19.69
C GLU A 158 -6.76 1.74 -19.86
N THR A 159 -7.69 2.40 -19.13
CA THR A 159 -7.83 3.85 -19.20
C THR A 159 -6.57 4.57 -18.70
N ILE A 160 -5.94 4.04 -17.64
CA ILE A 160 -4.70 4.59 -17.09
C ILE A 160 -3.56 4.42 -18.09
N ILE A 161 -3.41 3.23 -18.67
CA ILE A 161 -2.39 2.90 -19.67
C ILE A 161 -2.57 3.73 -20.95
N ASP A 162 -3.80 3.83 -21.47
CA ASP A 162 -4.10 4.61 -22.68
C ASP A 162 -3.79 6.11 -22.52
N ARG A 163 -3.74 6.62 -21.28
CA ARG A 163 -3.32 7.99 -20.95
C ARG A 163 -1.83 8.15 -20.67
N GLY A 164 -1.04 7.09 -20.84
CA GLY A 164 0.41 7.12 -20.65
C GLY A 164 0.89 7.03 -19.21
N TYR A 165 0.04 6.61 -18.30
CA TYR A 165 0.38 6.35 -16.89
C TYR A 165 0.58 4.86 -16.65
N GLY A 166 1.38 4.51 -15.65
CA GLY A 166 1.43 3.16 -15.10
C GLY A 166 0.48 2.97 -13.93
N LEU A 167 0.24 1.71 -13.56
CA LEU A 167 -0.50 1.30 -12.37
C LEU A 167 0.33 0.32 -11.56
N VAL A 168 0.32 0.49 -10.23
CA VAL A 168 0.89 -0.45 -9.27
C VAL A 168 -0.17 -0.79 -8.23
N ALA A 169 -0.57 -2.05 -8.19
CA ALA A 169 -1.54 -2.54 -7.22
C ALA A 169 -0.88 -3.53 -6.25
N ILE A 170 -1.25 -3.43 -4.98
CA ILE A 170 -0.72 -4.26 -3.90
C ILE A 170 -1.90 -4.73 -3.06
N TYR A 171 -1.91 -5.98 -2.64
CA TYR A 171 -2.89 -6.45 -1.68
C TYR A 171 -2.52 -5.97 -0.27
N CYS A 172 -3.42 -5.26 0.41
CA CYS A 172 -3.16 -4.73 1.75
C CYS A 172 -2.82 -5.83 2.77
N GLY A 173 -3.45 -7.01 2.64
CA GLY A 173 -3.22 -8.15 3.52
C GLY A 173 -1.87 -8.86 3.34
N ASP A 174 -1.09 -8.51 2.32
CA ASP A 174 0.31 -8.93 2.21
C ASP A 174 1.21 -8.16 3.19
N ILE A 175 0.81 -6.92 3.51
CA ILE A 175 1.52 -6.05 4.44
C ILE A 175 1.02 -6.30 5.86
N ASP A 176 -0.28 -6.13 6.06
CA ASP A 176 -0.96 -6.42 7.33
C ASP A 176 -2.42 -6.81 7.05
N PRO A 177 -2.92 -7.95 7.57
CA PRO A 177 -4.26 -8.42 7.26
C PRO A 177 -5.33 -7.49 7.85
N ASP A 178 -6.42 -7.28 7.09
CA ASP A 178 -7.54 -6.41 7.47
C ASP A 178 -8.47 -7.08 8.50
N TYR A 179 -7.91 -7.52 9.61
CA TYR A 179 -8.63 -7.97 10.81
C TYR A 179 -7.73 -7.90 12.04
N ASP A 180 -8.33 -7.79 13.23
CA ASP A 180 -7.59 -7.80 14.49
C ASP A 180 -7.04 -9.21 14.78
N ASP A 181 -5.77 -9.39 14.56
CA ASP A 181 -5.02 -10.61 14.92
C ASP A 181 -4.06 -10.40 16.09
N GLY A 182 -4.12 -9.23 16.73
CA GLY A 182 -3.21 -8.81 17.79
C GLY A 182 -1.78 -8.57 17.27
N PHE A 183 -1.63 -8.12 16.03
CA PHE A 183 -0.35 -7.81 15.37
C PHE A 183 0.61 -9.01 15.28
N LYS A 184 0.07 -10.21 15.03
CA LYS A 184 0.86 -11.46 14.96
C LYS A 184 1.29 -11.82 13.56
N ASN A 185 0.62 -11.28 12.55
CA ASN A 185 0.87 -11.56 11.14
C ASN A 185 1.41 -10.33 10.40
N GLY A 186 1.64 -10.48 9.11
CA GLY A 186 2.14 -9.40 8.27
C GLY A 186 3.51 -8.88 8.73
N VAL A 187 3.76 -7.62 8.46
CA VAL A 187 5.03 -6.96 8.80
C VAL A 187 5.24 -6.80 10.30
N HIS A 188 4.17 -6.74 11.09
CA HIS A 188 4.27 -6.65 12.54
C HIS A 188 5.03 -7.84 13.15
N ALA A 189 4.88 -9.05 12.58
CA ALA A 189 5.61 -10.23 13.01
C ALA A 189 7.15 -10.10 12.88
N ILE A 190 7.63 -9.20 12.01
CA ILE A 190 9.09 -8.95 11.84
C ILE A 190 9.60 -7.97 12.88
N PHE A 191 8.82 -6.93 13.19
CA PHE A 191 9.27 -5.78 13.98
C PHE A 191 8.84 -5.82 15.45
N ASN A 192 7.71 -6.48 15.76
CA ASN A 192 7.17 -6.52 17.10
C ASN A 192 7.91 -7.55 17.96
N SER A 193 8.84 -7.07 18.77
CA SER A 193 9.58 -7.90 19.74
C SER A 193 8.92 -7.98 21.12
N LYS A 194 7.88 -7.18 21.39
CA LYS A 194 7.22 -7.06 22.70
C LYS A 194 5.87 -7.77 22.70
N GLN A 195 5.53 -8.42 23.80
CA GLN A 195 4.22 -9.06 23.99
C GLN A 195 3.05 -8.07 24.03
N LYS A 196 3.32 -6.82 24.38
CA LYS A 196 2.32 -5.74 24.41
C LYS A 196 2.87 -4.52 23.69
N PRO A 197 2.18 -4.04 22.64
CA PRO A 197 2.55 -2.83 21.93
C PRO A 197 2.62 -1.61 22.87
N ALA A 198 3.52 -0.67 22.59
CA ALA A 198 3.50 0.64 23.23
C ALA A 198 2.28 1.44 22.74
N PRO A 199 1.80 2.44 23.50
CA PRO A 199 0.65 3.24 23.09
C PRO A 199 0.83 3.97 21.75
N ASP A 200 2.06 4.31 21.40
CA ASP A 200 2.46 4.97 20.16
C ASP A 200 3.14 4.02 19.15
N GLU A 201 2.99 2.70 19.32
CA GLU A 201 3.44 1.72 18.35
C GLU A 201 2.50 1.71 17.14
N TRP A 202 3.04 1.53 15.96
CA TRP A 202 2.32 1.61 14.71
C TRP A 202 1.20 0.58 14.56
N GLY A 203 0.08 1.03 14.01
CA GLY A 203 -1.08 0.19 13.72
C GLY A 203 -1.13 -0.20 12.23
N THR A 204 -2.19 -0.90 11.86
CA THR A 204 -2.43 -1.43 10.51
C THR A 204 -2.35 -0.35 9.40
N ILE A 205 -2.94 0.84 9.63
CA ILE A 205 -2.92 1.93 8.62
C ILE A 205 -1.48 2.41 8.38
N SER A 206 -0.68 2.55 9.44
CA SER A 206 0.74 2.89 9.31
C SER A 206 1.52 1.78 8.63
N ALA A 207 1.23 0.51 8.91
CA ALA A 207 1.86 -0.62 8.25
C ALA A 207 1.57 -0.60 6.74
N TRP A 208 0.34 -0.34 6.35
CA TRP A 208 -0.03 -0.19 4.93
C TRP A 208 0.70 0.97 4.25
N ALA A 209 0.77 2.13 4.90
CA ALA A 209 1.52 3.29 4.38
C ALA A 209 3.02 3.00 4.27
N TRP A 210 3.59 2.33 5.26
CA TRP A 210 4.98 1.88 5.26
C TRP A 210 5.27 0.88 4.12
N GLY A 211 4.37 -0.08 3.89
CA GLY A 211 4.47 -1.02 2.76
C GLY A 211 4.44 -0.31 1.41
N LEU A 212 3.59 0.72 1.24
CA LEU A 212 3.60 1.55 0.02
C LEU A 212 4.93 2.27 -0.17
N SER A 213 5.57 2.76 0.91
CA SER A 213 6.91 3.35 0.84
C SER A 213 7.96 2.33 0.39
N CYS A 214 7.90 1.09 0.89
CA CYS A 214 8.78 0.01 0.44
C CYS A 214 8.55 -0.38 -1.04
N ALA A 215 7.32 -0.29 -1.53
CA ALA A 215 7.02 -0.49 -2.94
C ALA A 215 7.62 0.61 -3.82
N LEU A 216 7.59 1.86 -3.35
CA LEU A 216 8.22 2.98 -4.04
C LEU A 216 9.73 2.80 -4.17
N ASP A 217 10.39 2.26 -3.14
CA ASP A 217 11.83 1.93 -3.20
C ASP A 217 12.17 0.97 -4.35
N TYR A 218 11.29 -0.02 -4.62
CA TYR A 218 11.46 -0.87 -5.80
C TYR A 218 11.27 -0.07 -7.09
N LEU A 219 10.22 0.74 -7.19
CA LEU A 219 9.90 1.49 -8.41
C LEU A 219 11.02 2.46 -8.81
N GLU A 220 11.77 3.01 -7.86
CA GLU A 220 12.94 3.85 -8.13
C GLU A 220 14.10 3.06 -8.77
N THR A 221 14.13 1.75 -8.61
CA THR A 221 15.16 0.86 -9.19
C THR A 221 14.71 0.19 -10.48
N ASP A 222 13.40 0.20 -10.79
CA ASP A 222 12.83 -0.48 -11.98
C ASP A 222 13.19 0.30 -13.25
N LYS A 223 13.85 -0.39 -14.19
CA LYS A 223 14.37 0.20 -15.45
C LYS A 223 13.55 -0.26 -16.64
#